data_865127905084b5e8ec9f854aec162886
#
_entry.id   865127905084b5e8ec9f854aec162886
#
_cell.length_a   1.000
_cell.length_b   1.000
_cell.length_c   1.000
_cell.angle_alpha   90.00
_cell.angle_beta   90.00
_cell.angle_gamma   90.00
#
_symmetry.space_group_name_H-M   'P 1'
#
loop_
_entity.id
_entity.type
_entity.pdbx_description
1 polymer ?
#
loop_
_entity_poly.entity_id
_entity_poly.type
_entity_poly.pdbx_seq_one_letter_code
_entity_poly.pdbx_strand_id
1 'polypeptide(L)'
;MPLPKIATPTYELVLPSNKKTIKYRPFLVKEEKLLVLAIESEDTKQITTAVKNVIKSCVLTRGVKVESLPSFDIEFLFLNIRGKSVGEEVEVNITAPDDGVTQVPVKIALDEIKVQEDEEHNKQIKLDDNLMMEMGYPSLDQFISNNFDMDGEMNIEKSFELIASCIEKIYNQDEVWSTSDCTKKEVMEFLEQMNSLQFKEIEKFFGTMPKLSHTVEIVNPNTKVESTIVLEGLSSFFA
;
A
#
# COMPACT_ATOMS: atom_id res chain seq x y z
N MET A 1 34.26 -29.63 -3.59
CA MET A 1 33.06 -29.75 -4.43
C MET A 1 32.09 -28.64 -4.05
N PRO A 2 31.49 -27.92 -4.99
CA PRO A 2 30.47 -26.92 -4.64
C PRO A 2 29.24 -27.61 -4.08
N LEU A 3 28.59 -26.96 -3.10
CA LEU A 3 27.33 -27.45 -2.54
C LEU A 3 26.20 -27.43 -3.60
N PRO A 4 25.23 -28.35 -3.51
CA PRO A 4 24.10 -28.37 -4.42
C PRO A 4 23.28 -27.08 -4.31
N LYS A 5 22.73 -26.62 -5.45
CA LYS A 5 21.77 -25.49 -5.45
C LYS A 5 20.38 -26.00 -5.04
N ILE A 6 19.76 -25.29 -4.12
CA ILE A 6 18.36 -25.57 -3.70
C ILE A 6 17.44 -24.91 -4.74
N ALA A 7 16.50 -25.68 -5.28
CA ALA A 7 15.48 -25.16 -6.17
C ALA A 7 14.47 -24.30 -5.37
N THR A 8 14.18 -23.12 -5.87
CA THR A 8 13.16 -22.24 -5.27
C THR A 8 11.86 -22.38 -6.05
N PRO A 9 10.73 -22.65 -5.41
CA PRO A 9 9.43 -22.69 -6.08
C PRO A 9 9.07 -21.32 -6.65
N THR A 10 8.23 -21.35 -7.70
CA THR A 10 7.69 -20.14 -8.30
C THR A 10 6.17 -20.19 -8.29
N TYR A 11 5.56 -19.04 -8.07
CA TYR A 11 4.12 -18.85 -7.98
C TYR A 11 3.65 -17.79 -8.96
N GLU A 12 2.37 -17.79 -9.25
CA GLU A 12 1.72 -16.79 -10.08
C GLU A 12 0.72 -15.98 -9.25
N LEU A 13 0.61 -14.70 -9.54
CA LEU A 13 -0.29 -13.76 -8.91
C LEU A 13 -0.88 -12.84 -9.98
N VAL A 14 -2.19 -12.57 -9.90
CA VAL A 14 -2.86 -11.58 -10.74
C VAL A 14 -2.91 -10.26 -10.01
N LEU A 15 -2.28 -9.22 -10.58
CA LEU A 15 -2.30 -7.88 -9.99
C LEU A 15 -3.72 -7.29 -10.02
N PRO A 16 -4.21 -6.76 -8.90
CA PRO A 16 -5.54 -6.14 -8.83
C PRO A 16 -5.74 -4.99 -9.80
N SER A 17 -4.75 -4.10 -9.96
CA SER A 17 -4.87 -2.85 -10.74
C SER A 17 -5.09 -3.06 -12.23
N ASN A 18 -4.42 -4.03 -12.83
CA ASN A 18 -4.35 -4.18 -14.28
C ASN A 18 -4.62 -5.61 -14.76
N LYS A 19 -4.97 -6.51 -13.84
CA LYS A 19 -5.29 -7.93 -14.08
C LYS A 19 -4.16 -8.71 -14.77
N LYS A 20 -2.91 -8.20 -14.75
CA LYS A 20 -1.74 -8.89 -15.30
C LYS A 20 -1.26 -9.99 -14.37
N THR A 21 -0.96 -11.15 -14.92
CA THR A 21 -0.34 -12.25 -14.18
C THR A 21 1.16 -12.00 -14.09
N ILE A 22 1.69 -12.00 -12.86
CA ILE A 22 3.11 -11.95 -12.58
C ILE A 22 3.58 -13.26 -11.95
N LYS A 23 4.84 -13.62 -12.23
CA LYS A 23 5.53 -14.74 -11.58
C LYS A 23 6.42 -14.18 -10.48
N TYR A 24 6.38 -14.82 -9.34
CA TYR A 24 7.21 -14.46 -8.20
C TYR A 24 7.73 -15.71 -7.48
N ARG A 25 8.73 -15.53 -6.63
CA ARG A 25 9.24 -16.53 -5.70
C ARG A 25 9.16 -16.04 -4.26
N PRO A 26 9.15 -16.94 -3.29
CA PRO A 26 9.35 -16.58 -1.89
C PRO A 26 10.69 -15.85 -1.72
N PHE A 27 10.81 -15.00 -0.71
CA PHE A 27 12.11 -14.53 -0.31
C PHE A 27 12.88 -15.65 0.39
N LEU A 28 14.20 -15.58 0.31
CA LEU A 28 15.10 -16.54 0.92
C LEU A 28 15.65 -15.97 2.24
N VAL A 29 16.27 -16.79 3.04
CA VAL A 29 16.89 -16.37 4.31
C VAL A 29 17.82 -15.15 4.16
N LYS A 30 18.49 -15.01 3.00
CA LYS A 30 19.33 -13.83 2.74
C LYS A 30 18.54 -12.53 2.61
N GLU A 31 17.34 -12.56 1.98
CA GLU A 31 16.45 -11.41 1.88
C GLU A 31 15.76 -11.13 3.22
N GLU A 32 15.33 -12.17 3.95
CA GLU A 32 14.78 -12.05 5.30
C GLU A 32 15.78 -11.38 6.25
N LYS A 33 17.04 -11.83 6.25
CA LYS A 33 18.09 -11.20 7.03
C LYS A 33 18.27 -9.71 6.71
N LEU A 34 18.16 -9.32 5.44
CA LEU A 34 18.25 -7.91 5.04
C LEU A 34 17.07 -7.09 5.59
N LEU A 35 15.85 -7.65 5.59
CA LEU A 35 14.67 -7.00 6.17
C LEU A 35 14.84 -6.82 7.68
N VAL A 36 15.22 -7.88 8.40
CA VAL A 36 15.41 -7.81 9.86
C VAL A 36 16.47 -6.76 10.23
N LEU A 37 17.64 -6.79 9.58
CA LEU A 37 18.70 -5.83 9.83
C LEU A 37 18.28 -4.39 9.52
N ALA A 38 17.48 -4.19 8.48
CA ALA A 38 16.97 -2.86 8.14
C ALA A 38 15.96 -2.36 9.19
N ILE A 39 15.06 -3.21 9.66
CA ILE A 39 14.09 -2.88 10.73
C ILE A 39 14.83 -2.56 12.04
N GLU A 40 15.82 -3.37 12.42
CA GLU A 40 16.64 -3.15 13.63
C GLU A 40 17.47 -1.86 13.56
N SER A 41 17.73 -1.32 12.36
CA SER A 41 18.45 -0.05 12.23
C SER A 41 17.62 1.19 12.57
N GLU A 42 16.29 1.05 12.65
CA GLU A 42 15.32 2.15 12.83
C GLU A 42 15.48 3.30 11.81
N ASP A 43 16.20 3.04 10.69
CA ASP A 43 16.43 4.01 9.62
C ASP A 43 15.46 3.77 8.47
N THR A 44 14.48 4.66 8.32
CA THR A 44 13.44 4.58 7.29
C THR A 44 14.00 4.43 5.87
N LYS A 45 15.18 5.03 5.57
CA LYS A 45 15.81 4.89 4.25
C LYS A 45 16.38 3.50 4.02
N GLN A 46 16.97 2.89 5.06
CA GLN A 46 17.49 1.52 4.97
C GLN A 46 16.33 0.53 4.84
N ILE A 47 15.25 0.70 5.63
CA ILE A 47 14.03 -0.10 5.55
C ILE A 47 13.44 0.00 4.13
N THR A 48 13.27 1.22 3.61
CA THR A 48 12.78 1.48 2.25
C THR A 48 13.59 0.72 1.20
N THR A 49 14.92 0.84 1.28
CA THR A 49 15.82 0.20 0.32
C THR A 49 15.76 -1.33 0.41
N ALA A 50 15.71 -1.88 1.61
CA ALA A 50 15.63 -3.33 1.82
C ALA A 50 14.32 -3.89 1.27
N VAL A 51 13.16 -3.29 1.59
CA VAL A 51 11.84 -3.71 1.10
C VAL A 51 11.79 -3.67 -0.43
N LYS A 52 12.25 -2.57 -1.06
CA LYS A 52 12.37 -2.45 -2.52
C LYS A 52 13.18 -3.58 -3.13
N ASN A 53 14.37 -3.83 -2.57
CA ASN A 53 15.28 -4.84 -3.08
C ASN A 53 14.70 -6.26 -2.95
N VAL A 54 14.00 -6.54 -1.85
CA VAL A 54 13.36 -7.84 -1.63
C VAL A 54 12.25 -8.06 -2.64
N ILE A 55 11.31 -7.11 -2.79
CA ILE A 55 10.22 -7.23 -3.76
C ILE A 55 10.77 -7.41 -5.18
N LYS A 56 11.72 -6.56 -5.60
CA LYS A 56 12.37 -6.66 -6.92
C LYS A 56 13.05 -8.01 -7.15
N SER A 57 13.71 -8.54 -6.12
CA SER A 57 14.39 -9.84 -6.22
C SER A 57 13.42 -11.01 -6.32
N CYS A 58 12.22 -10.86 -5.78
CA CYS A 58 11.19 -11.89 -5.76
C CYS A 58 10.33 -11.90 -7.03
N VAL A 59 10.14 -10.76 -7.70
CA VAL A 59 9.39 -10.67 -8.97
C VAL A 59 10.24 -11.21 -10.11
N LEU A 60 9.72 -12.21 -10.83
CA LEU A 60 10.43 -12.90 -11.90
C LEU A 60 9.94 -12.50 -13.31
N THR A 61 8.77 -11.89 -13.41
CA THR A 61 8.22 -11.45 -14.69
C THR A 61 9.01 -10.27 -15.25
N ARG A 62 9.58 -10.45 -16.45
CA ARG A 62 10.33 -9.40 -17.13
C ARG A 62 9.43 -8.22 -17.52
N GLY A 63 9.95 -7.00 -17.42
CA GLY A 63 9.26 -5.77 -17.81
C GLY A 63 8.28 -5.22 -16.78
N VAL A 64 8.12 -5.85 -15.62
CA VAL A 64 7.38 -5.29 -14.50
C VAL A 64 8.30 -4.35 -13.74
N LYS A 65 7.95 -3.07 -13.74
CA LYS A 65 8.61 -2.04 -12.93
C LYS A 65 7.89 -1.96 -11.60
N VAL A 66 8.44 -2.57 -10.57
CA VAL A 66 7.81 -2.62 -9.22
C VAL A 66 7.55 -1.21 -8.68
N GLU A 67 8.42 -0.25 -9.01
CA GLU A 67 8.30 1.14 -8.56
C GLU A 67 7.09 1.88 -9.14
N SER A 68 6.59 1.42 -10.28
CA SER A 68 5.43 2.02 -10.94
C SER A 68 4.10 1.32 -10.63
N LEU A 69 4.12 0.30 -9.76
CA LEU A 69 2.90 -0.35 -9.31
C LEU A 69 2.18 0.52 -8.27
N PRO A 70 0.84 0.52 -8.27
CA PRO A 70 0.05 1.10 -7.19
C PRO A 70 0.41 0.50 -5.82
N SER A 71 0.25 1.28 -4.75
CA SER A 71 0.55 0.82 -3.39
C SER A 71 -0.19 -0.46 -3.02
N PHE A 72 -1.48 -0.57 -3.33
CA PHE A 72 -2.28 -1.76 -3.03
C PHE A 72 -1.83 -3.02 -3.81
N ASP A 73 -1.29 -2.87 -5.04
CA ASP A 73 -0.66 -3.99 -5.77
C ASP A 73 0.62 -4.45 -5.07
N ILE A 74 1.40 -3.49 -4.55
CA ILE A 74 2.64 -3.75 -3.82
C ILE A 74 2.34 -4.45 -2.50
N GLU A 75 1.34 -3.97 -1.76
CA GLU A 75 0.87 -4.58 -0.52
C GLU A 75 0.42 -6.02 -0.76
N PHE A 76 -0.42 -6.23 -1.77
CA PHE A 76 -0.92 -7.54 -2.15
C PHE A 76 0.21 -8.49 -2.59
N LEU A 77 1.17 -7.99 -3.36
CA LEU A 77 2.34 -8.75 -3.80
C LEU A 77 3.24 -9.12 -2.61
N PHE A 78 3.52 -8.17 -1.72
CA PHE A 78 4.36 -8.41 -0.54
C PHE A 78 3.72 -9.42 0.41
N LEU A 79 2.41 -9.31 0.66
CA LEU A 79 1.63 -10.26 1.45
C LEU A 79 1.78 -11.69 0.90
N ASN A 80 1.60 -11.85 -0.41
CA ASN A 80 1.71 -13.16 -1.06
C ASN A 80 3.15 -13.71 -1.05
N ILE A 81 4.16 -12.86 -1.27
CA ILE A 81 5.58 -13.27 -1.16
C ILE A 81 5.87 -13.75 0.27
N ARG A 82 5.41 -13.00 1.29
CA ARG A 82 5.62 -13.36 2.70
C ARG A 82 4.90 -14.65 3.06
N GLY A 83 3.64 -14.81 2.64
CA GLY A 83 2.87 -16.03 2.88
C GLY A 83 3.57 -17.29 2.37
N LYS A 84 4.15 -17.21 1.18
CA LYS A 84 4.92 -18.33 0.61
C LYS A 84 6.32 -18.50 1.20
N SER A 85 6.81 -17.54 1.99
CA SER A 85 8.14 -17.57 2.59
C SER A 85 8.12 -18.06 4.03
N VAL A 86 7.17 -17.60 4.85
CA VAL A 86 7.13 -17.79 6.30
C VAL A 86 5.92 -18.61 6.74
N GLY A 87 4.82 -18.56 5.97
CA GLY A 87 3.58 -19.28 6.28
C GLY A 87 2.36 -18.53 5.76
N GLU A 88 1.30 -19.27 5.53
CA GLU A 88 0.06 -18.78 4.92
C GLU A 88 -0.96 -18.24 5.94
N GLU A 89 -0.58 -18.20 7.21
CA GLU A 89 -1.38 -17.60 8.29
C GLU A 89 -0.59 -16.50 8.98
N VAL A 90 -1.31 -15.52 9.49
CA VAL A 90 -0.77 -14.47 10.37
C VAL A 90 -1.61 -14.41 11.65
N GLU A 91 -0.95 -14.24 12.79
CA GLU A 91 -1.61 -13.99 14.06
C GLU A 91 -1.46 -12.50 14.41
N VAL A 92 -2.59 -11.84 14.63
CA VAL A 92 -2.66 -10.42 14.96
C VAL A 92 -3.35 -10.25 16.30
N ASN A 93 -2.83 -9.38 17.16
CA ASN A 93 -3.48 -9.01 18.40
C ASN A 93 -4.35 -7.76 18.17
N ILE A 94 -5.65 -7.91 18.30
CA ILE A 94 -6.60 -6.84 18.07
C ILE A 94 -7.10 -6.31 19.41
N THR A 95 -7.00 -4.99 19.60
CA THR A 95 -7.57 -4.35 20.78
C THR A 95 -9.09 -4.29 20.64
N ALA A 96 -9.80 -4.90 21.60
CA ALA A 96 -11.25 -4.90 21.61
C ALA A 96 -11.78 -3.47 21.77
N PRO A 97 -12.67 -2.98 20.86
CA PRO A 97 -13.10 -1.59 20.85
C PRO A 97 -14.05 -1.21 21.99
N ASP A 98 -14.68 -2.19 22.61
CA ASP A 98 -15.66 -1.99 23.69
C ASP A 98 -15.01 -1.56 25.02
N ASP A 99 -13.80 -2.00 25.30
CA ASP A 99 -13.05 -1.62 26.51
C ASP A 99 -11.72 -0.90 26.22
N GLY A 100 -11.22 -0.94 24.98
CA GLY A 100 -10.00 -0.27 24.55
C GLY A 100 -8.70 -0.84 25.14
N VAL A 101 -8.74 -1.99 25.82
CA VAL A 101 -7.61 -2.54 26.58
C VAL A 101 -7.37 -4.02 26.30
N THR A 102 -8.43 -4.81 26.14
CA THR A 102 -8.33 -6.26 25.97
C THR A 102 -7.77 -6.61 24.60
N GLN A 103 -6.67 -7.36 24.58
CA GLN A 103 -6.06 -7.88 23.34
C GLN A 103 -6.67 -9.24 23.01
N VAL A 104 -7.19 -9.37 21.80
CA VAL A 104 -7.76 -10.61 21.28
C VAL A 104 -6.87 -11.14 20.18
N PRO A 105 -6.21 -12.30 20.34
CA PRO A 105 -5.42 -12.91 19.28
C PRO A 105 -6.34 -13.48 18.20
N VAL A 106 -6.13 -13.11 16.96
CA VAL A 106 -6.86 -13.60 15.79
C VAL A 106 -5.90 -14.18 14.78
N LYS A 107 -6.22 -15.36 14.26
CA LYS A 107 -5.49 -15.97 13.13
C LYS A 107 -6.23 -15.70 11.84
N ILE A 108 -5.52 -15.20 10.88
CA ILE A 108 -6.05 -14.82 9.56
C ILE A 108 -5.28 -15.60 8.51
N ALA A 109 -6.00 -16.29 7.65
CA ALA A 109 -5.41 -16.91 6.46
C ALA A 109 -5.14 -15.82 5.41
N LEU A 110 -3.92 -15.77 4.88
CA LEU A 110 -3.47 -14.69 3.98
C LEU A 110 -4.22 -14.69 2.64
N ASP A 111 -4.81 -15.80 2.24
CA ASP A 111 -5.64 -15.92 1.03
C ASP A 111 -7.05 -15.30 1.20
N GLU A 112 -7.48 -15.05 2.44
CA GLU A 112 -8.72 -14.36 2.74
C GLU A 112 -8.57 -12.83 2.63
N ILE A 113 -7.35 -12.31 2.73
CA ILE A 113 -7.04 -10.89 2.62
C ILE A 113 -7.03 -10.51 1.13
N LYS A 114 -7.88 -9.56 0.75
CA LYS A 114 -8.08 -9.15 -0.64
C LYS A 114 -8.01 -7.64 -0.79
N VAL A 115 -7.70 -7.20 -2.00
CA VAL A 115 -7.87 -5.80 -2.37
C VAL A 115 -9.36 -5.56 -2.63
N GLN A 116 -9.95 -4.70 -1.81
CA GLN A 116 -11.33 -4.24 -1.98
C GLN A 116 -11.35 -3.09 -2.97
N GLU A 117 -12.26 -3.15 -3.93
CA GLU A 117 -12.50 -2.09 -4.91
C GLU A 117 -13.85 -1.44 -4.58
N ASP A 118 -13.89 -0.10 -4.57
CA ASP A 118 -15.12 0.67 -4.38
C ASP A 118 -15.72 1.00 -5.75
N GLU A 119 -17.00 0.73 -5.95
CA GLU A 119 -17.69 0.99 -7.23
C GLU A 119 -17.78 2.49 -7.57
N GLU A 120 -17.71 3.37 -6.57
CA GLU A 120 -17.71 4.81 -6.77
C GLU A 120 -16.31 5.39 -7.06
N HIS A 121 -15.28 4.56 -7.03
CA HIS A 121 -13.92 5.03 -7.25
C HIS A 121 -13.71 5.55 -8.66
N ASN A 122 -13.25 6.79 -8.77
CA ASN A 122 -12.95 7.42 -10.04
C ASN A 122 -11.62 8.18 -9.96
N LYS A 123 -10.75 7.91 -10.92
CA LYS A 123 -9.48 8.64 -11.07
C LYS A 123 -9.63 10.04 -11.63
N GLN A 124 -10.74 10.31 -12.31
CA GLN A 124 -10.99 11.59 -12.95
C GLN A 124 -11.82 12.47 -12.02
N ILE A 125 -11.25 13.57 -11.60
CA ILE A 125 -11.87 14.57 -10.72
C ILE A 125 -12.24 15.79 -11.56
N LYS A 126 -13.52 16.15 -11.51
CA LYS A 126 -14.00 17.39 -12.11
C LYS A 126 -13.72 18.55 -11.16
N LEU A 127 -12.87 19.48 -11.56
CA LEU A 127 -12.55 20.68 -10.78
C LEU A 127 -13.54 21.82 -11.02
N ASP A 128 -13.93 22.01 -12.30
CA ASP A 128 -15.00 22.92 -12.72
C ASP A 128 -15.59 22.47 -14.07
N ASP A 129 -16.38 23.32 -14.73
CA ASP A 129 -17.04 22.96 -15.99
C ASP A 129 -16.06 22.75 -17.15
N ASN A 130 -14.85 23.28 -17.06
CA ASN A 130 -13.85 23.25 -18.13
C ASN A 130 -12.58 22.47 -17.72
N LEU A 131 -12.34 22.21 -16.42
CA LEU A 131 -11.08 21.68 -15.94
C LEU A 131 -11.27 20.34 -15.23
N MET A 132 -10.52 19.36 -15.70
CA MET A 132 -10.46 17.99 -15.14
C MET A 132 -9.06 17.70 -14.62
N MET A 133 -8.98 16.89 -13.59
CA MET A 133 -7.73 16.37 -13.02
C MET A 133 -7.77 14.85 -13.02
N GLU A 134 -6.68 14.22 -13.42
CA GLU A 134 -6.51 12.75 -13.33
C GLU A 134 -5.51 12.41 -12.23
N MET A 135 -5.97 11.53 -11.32
CA MET A 135 -5.19 11.06 -10.19
C MET A 135 -4.55 9.71 -10.48
N GLY A 136 -3.31 9.55 -10.05
CA GLY A 136 -2.62 8.27 -9.93
C GLY A 136 -2.65 7.75 -8.51
N TYR A 137 -2.16 6.53 -8.31
CA TYR A 137 -2.06 5.94 -6.99
C TYR A 137 -0.69 6.20 -6.35
N PRO A 138 -0.61 6.19 -5.01
CA PRO A 138 0.67 6.29 -4.31
C PRO A 138 1.70 5.28 -4.81
N SER A 139 2.95 5.70 -4.89
CA SER A 139 4.08 4.90 -5.33
C SER A 139 4.61 3.95 -4.25
N LEU A 140 5.55 3.08 -4.62
CA LEU A 140 6.28 2.22 -3.69
C LEU A 140 6.97 3.01 -2.55
N ASP A 141 7.54 4.18 -2.85
CA ASP A 141 8.21 5.00 -1.83
C ASP A 141 7.22 5.53 -0.79
N GLN A 142 6.06 5.97 -1.25
CA GLN A 142 4.97 6.41 -0.39
C GLN A 142 4.36 5.26 0.41
N PHE A 143 4.20 4.08 -0.22
CA PHE A 143 3.78 2.87 0.48
C PHE A 143 4.71 2.56 1.66
N ILE A 144 6.02 2.60 1.43
CA ILE A 144 6.99 2.27 2.47
C ILE A 144 6.98 3.31 3.58
N SER A 145 6.94 4.60 3.24
CA SER A 145 6.83 5.67 4.24
C SER A 145 5.60 5.49 5.12
N ASN A 146 4.45 5.16 4.54
CA ASN A 146 3.21 4.99 5.29
C ASN A 146 3.20 3.75 6.20
N ASN A 147 3.89 2.66 5.81
CA ASN A 147 3.84 1.41 6.56
C ASN A 147 5.03 1.21 7.52
N PHE A 148 6.14 1.91 7.29
CA PHE A 148 7.40 1.69 8.03
C PHE A 148 8.01 2.98 8.58
N ASP A 149 7.32 4.14 8.50
CA ASP A 149 7.79 5.38 9.11
C ASP A 149 7.57 5.32 10.63
N MET A 150 8.67 5.20 11.37
CA MET A 150 8.68 5.08 12.83
C MET A 150 8.36 6.41 13.53
N ASP A 151 8.49 7.54 12.83
CA ASP A 151 8.27 8.87 13.39
C ASP A 151 6.78 9.27 13.48
N GLY A 152 5.87 8.47 12.91
CA GLY A 152 4.43 8.43 13.21
C GLY A 152 3.59 9.70 13.04
N GLU A 153 4.19 10.85 12.78
CA GLU A 153 3.45 12.10 12.62
C GLU A 153 3.23 12.42 11.14
N MET A 154 2.03 12.08 10.68
CA MET A 154 1.54 12.60 9.40
C MET A 154 1.20 14.08 9.59
N ASN A 155 2.09 14.97 9.19
CA ASN A 155 1.80 16.40 9.21
C ASN A 155 1.08 16.82 7.93
N ILE A 156 0.40 17.96 7.97
CA ILE A 156 -0.38 18.50 6.85
C ILE A 156 0.50 18.65 5.59
N GLU A 157 1.74 19.06 5.74
CA GLU A 157 2.69 19.28 4.65
C GLU A 157 3.02 17.97 3.92
N LYS A 158 3.32 16.88 4.67
CA LYS A 158 3.53 15.54 4.09
C LYS A 158 2.27 15.03 3.36
N SER A 159 1.08 15.30 3.88
CA SER A 159 -0.19 14.94 3.23
C SER A 159 -0.37 15.66 1.90
N PHE A 160 -0.10 16.96 1.85
CA PHE A 160 -0.15 17.73 0.61
C PHE A 160 0.90 17.27 -0.41
N GLU A 161 2.11 16.94 0.03
CA GLU A 161 3.15 16.37 -0.83
C GLU A 161 2.74 15.01 -1.42
N LEU A 162 2.08 14.15 -0.63
CA LEU A 162 1.54 12.88 -1.10
C LEU A 162 0.47 13.13 -2.17
N ILE A 163 -0.50 14.01 -1.91
CA ILE A 163 -1.56 14.37 -2.86
C ILE A 163 -0.94 14.89 -4.16
N ALA A 164 -0.02 15.86 -4.06
CA ALA A 164 0.66 16.44 -5.24
C ALA A 164 1.35 15.39 -6.10
N SER A 165 1.98 14.41 -5.47
CA SER A 165 2.68 13.32 -6.17
C SER A 165 1.75 12.31 -6.84
N CYS A 166 0.47 12.30 -6.47
CA CYS A 166 -0.55 11.45 -7.07
C CYS A 166 -1.31 12.14 -8.22
N ILE A 167 -1.10 13.41 -8.50
CA ILE A 167 -1.68 14.06 -9.67
C ILE A 167 -0.88 13.66 -10.89
N GLU A 168 -1.52 13.01 -11.87
CA GLU A 168 -0.85 12.61 -13.13
C GLU A 168 -0.92 13.72 -14.18
N LYS A 169 -2.08 14.32 -14.36
CA LYS A 169 -2.30 15.42 -15.29
C LYS A 169 -3.53 16.24 -14.94
N ILE A 170 -3.52 17.47 -15.42
CA ILE A 170 -4.66 18.39 -15.42
C ILE A 170 -4.95 18.68 -16.88
N TYR A 171 -6.22 18.78 -17.27
CA TYR A 171 -6.58 18.99 -18.67
C TYR A 171 -7.93 19.66 -18.84
N ASN A 172 -8.07 20.33 -19.96
CA ASN A 172 -9.33 20.88 -20.45
C ASN A 172 -9.58 20.42 -21.90
N GLN A 173 -10.50 21.04 -22.61
CA GLN A 173 -10.81 20.68 -24.00
C GLN A 173 -9.66 20.96 -24.98
N ASP A 174 -8.80 21.93 -24.69
CA ASP A 174 -7.79 22.46 -25.59
C ASP A 174 -6.35 22.03 -25.20
N GLU A 175 -6.09 21.87 -23.92
CA GLU A 175 -4.74 21.66 -23.37
C GLU A 175 -4.66 20.56 -22.33
N VAL A 176 -3.49 19.94 -22.22
CA VAL A 176 -3.15 18.92 -21.21
C VAL A 176 -1.83 19.32 -20.55
N TRP A 177 -1.85 19.44 -19.22
CA TRP A 177 -0.66 19.68 -18.39
C TRP A 177 -0.31 18.42 -17.64
N SER A 178 0.80 17.78 -18.03
CA SER A 178 1.33 16.62 -17.31
C SER A 178 2.14 17.11 -16.13
N THR A 179 1.89 16.55 -14.96
CA THR A 179 2.67 16.90 -13.75
C THR A 179 4.12 16.43 -13.83
N SER A 180 4.45 15.48 -14.74
CA SER A 180 5.83 15.12 -15.05
C SER A 180 6.66 16.27 -15.64
N ASP A 181 6.00 17.25 -16.25
CA ASP A 181 6.62 18.42 -16.89
C ASP A 181 6.62 19.66 -15.98
N CYS A 182 5.99 19.55 -14.80
CA CYS A 182 5.89 20.60 -13.79
C CYS A 182 6.87 20.37 -12.63
N THR A 183 7.26 21.44 -11.98
CA THR A 183 8.00 21.33 -10.71
C THR A 183 7.06 20.99 -9.56
N LYS A 184 7.59 20.34 -8.52
CA LYS A 184 6.83 20.05 -7.29
C LYS A 184 6.15 21.30 -6.72
N LYS A 185 6.83 22.45 -6.80
CA LYS A 185 6.34 23.72 -6.29
C LYS A 185 5.09 24.17 -7.07
N GLU A 186 5.10 24.09 -8.41
CA GLU A 186 3.96 24.46 -9.25
C GLU A 186 2.74 23.59 -8.97
N VAL A 187 2.94 22.27 -8.74
CA VAL A 187 1.83 21.36 -8.38
C VAL A 187 1.27 21.68 -6.99
N MET A 188 2.13 22.03 -6.03
CA MET A 188 1.71 22.46 -4.69
C MET A 188 0.92 23.76 -4.74
N GLU A 189 1.42 24.78 -5.46
CA GLU A 189 0.73 26.06 -5.67
C GLU A 189 -0.62 25.88 -6.37
N PHE A 190 -0.75 24.89 -7.27
CA PHE A 190 -2.02 24.53 -7.88
C PHE A 190 -3.01 23.96 -6.86
N LEU A 191 -2.57 23.05 -5.99
CA LEU A 191 -3.40 22.49 -4.93
C LEU A 191 -3.90 23.56 -3.95
N GLU A 192 -3.04 24.52 -3.58
CA GLU A 192 -3.37 25.63 -2.67
C GLU A 192 -4.40 26.61 -3.25
N GLN A 193 -4.60 26.63 -4.57
CA GLN A 193 -5.63 27.44 -5.23
C GLN A 193 -7.02 26.80 -5.21
N MET A 194 -7.12 25.51 -4.84
CA MET A 194 -8.41 24.81 -4.81
C MET A 194 -9.29 25.31 -3.68
N ASN A 195 -10.58 25.36 -3.95
CA ASN A 195 -11.57 25.55 -2.89
C ASN A 195 -11.87 24.24 -2.16
N SER A 196 -12.55 24.33 -1.01
CA SER A 196 -12.85 23.17 -0.16
C SER A 196 -13.72 22.11 -0.84
N LEU A 197 -14.56 22.46 -1.83
CA LEU A 197 -15.36 21.48 -2.54
C LEU A 197 -14.52 20.65 -3.51
N GLN A 198 -13.60 21.31 -4.23
CA GLN A 198 -12.64 20.63 -5.10
C GLN A 198 -11.72 19.72 -4.32
N PHE A 199 -11.26 20.17 -3.16
CA PHE A 199 -10.39 19.38 -2.29
C PHE A 199 -11.10 18.13 -1.73
N LYS A 200 -12.40 18.20 -1.42
CA LYS A 200 -13.21 17.04 -1.02
C LYS A 200 -13.28 15.94 -2.06
N GLU A 201 -13.23 16.27 -3.35
CA GLU A 201 -13.19 15.26 -4.40
C GLU A 201 -11.84 14.50 -4.38
N ILE A 202 -10.74 15.17 -4.01
CA ILE A 202 -9.45 14.53 -3.78
C ILE A 202 -9.52 13.60 -2.55
N GLU A 203 -10.09 14.07 -1.45
CA GLU A 203 -10.31 13.24 -0.26
C GLU A 203 -11.16 12.01 -0.58
N LYS A 204 -12.22 12.17 -1.40
CA LYS A 204 -13.05 11.07 -1.89
C LYS A 204 -12.22 10.07 -2.69
N PHE A 205 -11.32 10.52 -3.58
CA PHE A 205 -10.43 9.63 -4.33
C PHE A 205 -9.61 8.74 -3.40
N PHE A 206 -8.94 9.32 -2.39
CA PHE A 206 -8.14 8.54 -1.42
C PHE A 206 -9.02 7.66 -0.51
N GLY A 207 -10.21 8.11 -0.16
CA GLY A 207 -11.17 7.33 0.63
C GLY A 207 -11.69 6.09 -0.07
N THR A 208 -11.89 6.18 -1.40
CA THR A 208 -12.47 5.11 -2.22
C THR A 208 -11.41 4.31 -3.01
N MET A 209 -10.13 4.70 -2.97
CA MET A 209 -9.10 3.97 -3.70
C MET A 209 -9.01 2.51 -3.23
N PRO A 210 -8.65 1.56 -4.12
CA PRO A 210 -8.52 0.17 -3.74
C PRO A 210 -7.57 -0.02 -2.55
N LYS A 211 -7.97 -0.83 -1.58
CA LYS A 211 -7.22 -1.09 -0.34
C LYS A 211 -7.13 -2.57 -0.05
N LEU A 212 -5.99 -3.00 0.46
CA LEU A 212 -5.87 -4.32 1.07
C LEU A 212 -6.66 -4.32 2.36
N SER A 213 -7.69 -5.17 2.48
CA SER A 213 -8.52 -5.24 3.68
C SER A 213 -9.05 -6.64 3.95
N HIS A 214 -9.35 -6.88 5.23
CA HIS A 214 -10.01 -8.07 5.72
C HIS A 214 -10.87 -7.73 6.93
N THR A 215 -12.07 -8.28 6.97
CA THR A 215 -12.99 -8.07 8.09
C THR A 215 -12.91 -9.25 9.02
N VAL A 216 -12.70 -8.99 10.30
CA VAL A 216 -12.64 -9.99 11.36
C VAL A 216 -13.74 -9.75 12.39
N GLU A 217 -14.32 -10.84 12.88
CA GLU A 217 -15.24 -10.83 14.00
C GLU A 217 -14.49 -11.30 15.24
N ILE A 218 -14.56 -10.52 16.29
CA ILE A 218 -13.92 -10.86 17.57
C ILE A 218 -14.95 -10.86 18.69
N VAL A 219 -14.68 -11.64 19.71
CA VAL A 219 -15.45 -11.64 20.97
C VAL A 219 -14.48 -11.27 22.09
N ASN A 220 -14.73 -10.18 22.78
CA ASN A 220 -13.93 -9.82 23.95
C ASN A 220 -14.07 -10.89 25.04
N PRO A 221 -12.99 -11.55 25.46
CA PRO A 221 -13.06 -12.63 26.43
C PRO A 221 -13.54 -12.18 27.83
N ASN A 222 -13.38 -10.89 28.16
CA ASN A 222 -13.73 -10.31 29.44
C ASN A 222 -15.20 -9.85 29.48
N THR A 223 -15.62 -9.05 28.51
CA THR A 223 -16.96 -8.42 28.47
C THR A 223 -18.01 -9.26 27.71
N LYS A 224 -17.57 -10.22 26.88
CA LYS A 224 -18.41 -11.04 25.98
C LYS A 224 -19.08 -10.25 24.85
N VAL A 225 -18.64 -9.04 24.61
CA VAL A 225 -19.12 -8.22 23.50
C VAL A 225 -18.52 -8.71 22.18
N GLU A 226 -19.38 -8.88 21.18
CA GLU A 226 -18.98 -9.17 19.81
C GLU A 226 -18.71 -7.86 19.06
N SER A 227 -17.64 -7.81 18.29
CA SER A 227 -17.25 -6.64 17.50
C SER A 227 -16.73 -7.07 16.14
N THR A 228 -17.11 -6.30 15.11
CA THR A 228 -16.61 -6.46 13.75
C THR A 228 -15.55 -5.38 13.49
N ILE A 229 -14.36 -5.79 13.07
CA ILE A 229 -13.24 -4.89 12.83
C ILE A 229 -12.73 -5.08 11.40
N VAL A 230 -12.52 -3.97 10.70
CA VAL A 230 -11.89 -3.97 9.38
C VAL A 230 -10.43 -3.65 9.55
N LEU A 231 -9.58 -4.58 9.14
CA LEU A 231 -8.13 -4.39 9.07
C LEU A 231 -7.79 -3.87 7.68
N GLU A 232 -7.15 -2.72 7.57
CA GLU A 232 -6.78 -2.09 6.31
C GLU A 232 -5.27 -1.83 6.22
N GLY A 233 -4.74 -2.02 5.01
CA GLY A 233 -3.33 -1.83 4.72
C GLY A 233 -2.43 -2.92 5.33
N LEU A 234 -1.20 -3.00 4.82
CA LEU A 234 -0.27 -4.06 5.20
C LEU A 234 0.12 -4.04 6.68
N SER A 235 0.24 -2.85 7.27
CA SER A 235 0.62 -2.67 8.67
C SER A 235 -0.33 -3.37 9.64
N SER A 236 -1.64 -3.40 9.33
CA SER A 236 -2.65 -4.06 10.18
C SER A 236 -2.48 -5.58 10.30
N PHE A 237 -1.73 -6.20 9.39
CA PHE A 237 -1.50 -7.64 9.37
C PHE A 237 -0.12 -8.05 9.90
N PHE A 238 0.75 -7.08 10.28
CA PHE A 238 2.13 -7.35 10.69
C PHE A 238 2.59 -6.52 11.89
N ALA A 239 1.64 -5.92 12.59
CA ALA A 239 1.89 -5.18 13.84
C ALA A 239 2.10 -6.14 15.02
#